data_b889b42de39fbecaeaf1f2776e200a08
#
_entry.id   b889b42de39fbecaeaf1f2776e200a08
#
_cell.length_a   1.000
_cell.length_b   1.000
_cell.length_c   1.000
_cell.angle_alpha   90.00
_cell.angle_beta   90.00
_cell.angle_gamma   90.00
#
_symmetry.space_group_name_H-M   'P 1'
#
loop_
_entity.id
_entity.type
_entity.pdbx_description
1 polymer ?
#
loop_
_entity_poly.entity_id
_entity_poly.type
_entity_poly.pdbx_seq_one_letter_code
_entity_poly.pdbx_strand_id
1 'polypeptide(L)'
;MNPGPAPHFFDESDGQKLRIHTISTYLKQTFGRKIVKLSLDGGFTCPNRDGTKAFGGCAFCSASGSGDMASGSGDIRADLDRQIRLLSGKWPDAGYIAYFQSHTNTYAPAEELRAKFTAALQHPDVIGIAIATRPDCLLPDVIDLLDELNQQTFLWVELGVQTIHPETSAAMNLCYCVSDYDDAVRRLQARGIRVVSHLILGLPGETEDMMFQSLEHVCQAKPFGLKLHMFNLVRGSQMEKTHPNYVSFESIDDYIDLIVRMIEQIPPEIVLHRISGDAVRSTLIAPEWSYKKRTILNGIHKKLAEKNTWQGKAL
;
A
#
# COMPACT_ATOMS: atom_id res chain seq x y z
N MET A 1 0.32 -33.23 25.10
CA MET A 1 0.43 -32.22 24.05
C MET A 1 0.33 -30.85 24.74
N ASN A 2 1.37 -30.03 24.68
CA ASN A 2 1.23 -28.65 25.16
C ASN A 2 0.17 -27.97 24.29
N PRO A 3 -0.85 -27.33 24.88
CA PRO A 3 -1.75 -26.51 24.08
C PRO A 3 -0.88 -25.45 23.42
N GLY A 4 -0.94 -25.35 22.08
CA GLY A 4 -0.24 -24.32 21.34
C GLY A 4 -0.64 -22.92 21.86
N PRO A 5 0.09 -21.88 21.48
CA PRO A 5 -0.15 -20.53 21.97
C PRO A 5 -1.61 -20.12 21.71
N ALA A 6 -2.23 -19.45 22.68
CA ALA A 6 -3.60 -18.98 22.58
C ALA A 6 -3.74 -18.00 21.39
N PRO A 7 -4.89 -17.96 20.70
CA PRO A 7 -5.14 -17.01 19.63
C PRO A 7 -4.92 -15.58 20.09
N HIS A 8 -4.17 -14.81 19.31
CA HIS A 8 -3.99 -13.37 19.54
C HIS A 8 -5.09 -12.61 18.77
N PHE A 9 -5.78 -11.69 19.45
CA PHE A 9 -6.81 -10.85 18.86
C PHE A 9 -6.40 -9.38 18.99
N PHE A 10 -6.50 -8.62 17.88
CA PHE A 10 -6.10 -7.22 17.81
C PHE A 10 -7.22 -6.23 18.14
N ASP A 11 -8.47 -6.64 17.98
CA ASP A 11 -9.64 -5.86 18.39
C ASP A 11 -10.77 -6.81 18.82
N GLU A 12 -11.32 -6.56 19.99
CA GLU A 12 -12.47 -7.28 20.55
C GLU A 12 -13.60 -6.31 20.95
N SER A 13 -13.41 -5.00 20.72
CA SER A 13 -14.28 -3.94 21.27
C SER A 13 -15.72 -4.00 20.75
N ASP A 14 -15.93 -4.51 19.54
CA ASP A 14 -17.24 -4.60 18.88
C ASP A 14 -17.76 -6.06 18.83
N GLY A 15 -17.21 -6.95 19.67
CA GLY A 15 -17.50 -8.39 19.65
C GLY A 15 -16.87 -9.13 18.45
N GLN A 16 -16.08 -8.44 17.63
CA GLN A 16 -15.32 -9.03 16.54
C GLN A 16 -13.91 -9.37 17.04
N LYS A 17 -13.54 -10.62 16.86
CA LYS A 17 -12.20 -11.11 17.19
C LYS A 17 -11.31 -11.04 15.96
N LEU A 18 -10.61 -9.91 15.78
CA LEU A 18 -9.73 -9.71 14.63
C LEU A 18 -8.39 -10.42 14.84
N ARG A 19 -8.10 -11.37 13.97
CA ARG A 19 -6.89 -12.20 13.96
C ARG A 19 -5.74 -11.57 13.18
N ILE A 20 -5.95 -10.34 12.70
CA ILE A 20 -4.98 -9.54 11.93
C ILE A 20 -4.96 -8.09 12.43
N HIS A 21 -3.79 -7.49 12.46
CA HIS A 21 -3.57 -6.09 12.83
C HIS A 21 -3.82 -5.18 11.63
N THR A 22 -5.02 -4.66 11.47
CA THR A 22 -5.38 -3.82 10.33
C THR A 22 -5.11 -2.35 10.59
N ILE A 23 -4.84 -1.59 9.54
CA ILE A 23 -4.72 -0.12 9.63
C ILE A 23 -5.99 0.54 10.17
N SER A 24 -7.18 -0.04 9.89
CA SER A 24 -8.44 0.49 10.41
C SER A 24 -8.51 0.37 11.93
N THR A 25 -8.11 -0.78 12.48
CA THR A 25 -8.03 -1.02 13.93
C THR A 25 -6.99 -0.10 14.57
N TYR A 26 -5.79 -0.06 14.01
CA TYR A 26 -4.71 0.79 14.50
C TYR A 26 -5.13 2.27 14.58
N LEU A 27 -5.69 2.82 13.50
CA LEU A 27 -6.12 4.22 13.46
C LEU A 27 -7.30 4.50 14.41
N LYS A 28 -8.26 3.56 14.55
CA LYS A 28 -9.36 3.70 15.52
C LYS A 28 -8.83 3.74 16.96
N GLN A 29 -7.87 2.88 17.29
CA GLN A 29 -7.24 2.86 18.63
C GLN A 29 -6.42 4.13 18.89
N THR A 30 -5.68 4.63 17.87
CA THR A 30 -4.82 5.81 18.00
C THR A 30 -5.63 7.10 18.14
N PHE A 31 -6.72 7.25 17.39
CA PHE A 31 -7.46 8.52 17.29
C PHE A 31 -8.85 8.48 17.95
N GLY A 32 -9.26 7.33 18.48
CA GLY A 32 -10.57 7.18 19.16
C GLY A 32 -11.80 7.27 18.24
N ARG A 33 -11.60 7.43 16.92
CA ARG A 33 -12.67 7.60 15.93
C ARG A 33 -12.32 6.96 14.59
N LYS A 34 -13.30 6.89 13.70
CA LYS A 34 -13.07 6.44 12.32
C LYS A 34 -12.13 7.39 11.58
N ILE A 35 -11.09 6.83 10.96
CA ILE A 35 -10.18 7.57 10.07
C ILE A 35 -10.30 7.01 8.66
N VAL A 36 -10.36 7.91 7.67
CA VAL A 36 -10.52 7.58 6.26
C VAL A 36 -9.39 8.20 5.44
N LYS A 37 -8.80 7.43 4.54
CA LYS A 37 -7.83 7.96 3.57
C LYS A 37 -8.56 8.56 2.38
N LEU A 38 -8.17 9.77 2.00
CA LEU A 38 -8.65 10.47 0.81
C LEU A 38 -7.54 10.45 -0.24
N SER A 39 -7.77 9.71 -1.34
CA SER A 39 -6.76 9.52 -2.38
C SER A 39 -6.67 10.75 -3.28
N LEU A 40 -5.47 11.32 -3.35
CA LEU A 40 -5.15 12.54 -4.10
C LEU A 40 -4.18 12.23 -5.23
N ASP A 41 -4.36 12.90 -6.35
CA ASP A 41 -3.36 13.07 -7.38
C ASP A 41 -2.67 14.43 -7.17
N GLY A 42 -1.40 14.40 -6.78
CA GLY A 42 -0.59 15.60 -6.57
C GLY A 42 -0.11 16.26 -7.87
N GLY A 43 -0.42 15.70 -9.03
CA GLY A 43 0.07 16.17 -10.35
C GLY A 43 1.55 15.87 -10.57
N PHE A 44 2.12 14.92 -9.84
CA PHE A 44 3.50 14.50 -10.01
C PHE A 44 3.65 13.53 -11.18
N THR A 45 4.88 13.36 -11.67
CA THR A 45 5.24 12.35 -12.66
C THR A 45 6.04 11.20 -12.02
N CYS A 46 6.69 10.41 -12.85
CA CYS A 46 7.52 9.28 -12.43
C CYS A 46 8.76 9.20 -13.32
N PRO A 47 9.97 8.96 -12.76
CA PRO A 47 11.20 8.85 -13.55
C PRO A 47 11.18 7.72 -14.60
N ASN A 48 10.28 6.73 -14.45
CA ASN A 48 10.04 5.70 -15.46
C ASN A 48 9.08 6.14 -16.57
N ARG A 49 8.55 7.36 -16.53
CA ARG A 49 7.59 7.89 -17.51
C ARG A 49 8.13 9.08 -18.29
N ASP A 50 8.86 9.95 -17.63
CA ASP A 50 9.38 11.18 -18.23
C ASP A 50 10.72 11.00 -18.97
N GLY A 51 11.27 9.79 -18.98
CA GLY A 51 12.52 9.46 -19.65
C GLY A 51 13.77 9.63 -18.79
N THR A 52 13.65 10.09 -17.55
CA THR A 52 14.81 10.26 -16.66
C THR A 52 15.49 8.91 -16.38
N LYS A 53 14.71 7.85 -16.14
CA LYS A 53 15.20 6.47 -15.98
C LYS A 53 14.71 5.55 -17.09
N ALA A 54 13.44 5.67 -17.48
CA ALA A 54 12.82 4.87 -18.53
C ALA A 54 11.58 5.58 -19.08
N PHE A 55 10.96 4.98 -20.10
CA PHE A 55 9.68 5.42 -20.65
C PHE A 55 8.58 4.38 -20.38
N GLY A 56 7.32 4.83 -20.42
CA GLY A 56 6.14 3.96 -20.35
C GLY A 56 5.71 3.53 -18.95
N GLY A 57 6.53 3.78 -17.93
CA GLY A 57 6.24 3.38 -16.53
C GLY A 57 6.60 1.93 -16.23
N CYS A 58 6.29 1.48 -15.03
CA CYS A 58 6.37 0.06 -14.65
C CYS A 58 5.37 -0.75 -15.48
N ALA A 59 5.70 -1.99 -15.83
CA ALA A 59 4.90 -2.80 -16.74
C ALA A 59 3.46 -3.04 -16.30
N PHE A 60 3.21 -3.04 -14.99
CA PHE A 60 1.89 -3.22 -14.39
C PHE A 60 1.08 -1.93 -14.21
N CYS A 61 1.71 -0.75 -14.36
CA CYS A 61 1.01 0.52 -14.14
C CYS A 61 0.08 0.85 -15.31
N SER A 62 -1.14 1.31 -14.98
CA SER A 62 -2.05 1.98 -15.92
C SER A 62 -1.51 3.36 -16.34
N ALA A 63 -2.21 4.04 -17.24
CA ALA A 63 -1.87 5.41 -17.64
C ALA A 63 -1.85 6.40 -16.44
N SER A 64 -2.74 6.18 -15.44
CA SER A 64 -2.85 6.98 -14.21
C SER A 64 -1.84 6.57 -13.13
N GLY A 65 -0.86 5.71 -13.44
CA GLY A 65 -0.01 5.10 -12.42
C GLY A 65 -0.82 4.17 -11.52
N SER A 66 -0.62 4.26 -10.20
CA SER A 66 -1.42 3.54 -9.20
C SER A 66 -2.60 4.39 -8.66
N GLY A 67 -2.97 5.46 -9.37
CA GLY A 67 -3.91 6.48 -8.93
C GLY A 67 -5.27 6.47 -9.61
N ASP A 68 -5.73 5.35 -10.19
CA ASP A 68 -7.00 5.27 -10.94
C ASP A 68 -8.23 5.76 -10.15
N MET A 69 -8.16 5.80 -8.83
CA MET A 69 -9.22 6.30 -7.94
C MET A 69 -8.84 7.61 -7.24
N ALA A 70 -7.71 8.22 -7.57
CA ALA A 70 -7.29 9.47 -6.96
C ALA A 70 -8.00 10.67 -7.60
N SER A 71 -8.30 11.68 -6.78
CA SER A 71 -8.82 12.96 -7.26
C SER A 71 -7.68 13.89 -7.65
N GLY A 72 -7.74 14.49 -8.82
CA GLY A 72 -6.73 15.38 -9.36
C GLY A 72 -7.34 16.51 -10.18
N SER A 73 -7.93 17.52 -9.52
CA SER A 73 -8.40 18.75 -10.20
C SER A 73 -7.28 19.79 -10.35
N GLY A 74 -6.12 19.54 -9.73
CA GLY A 74 -5.05 20.52 -9.59
C GLY A 74 -5.16 21.38 -8.33
N ASP A 75 -6.31 21.38 -7.65
CA ASP A 75 -6.53 22.05 -6.37
C ASP A 75 -6.74 20.99 -5.27
N ILE A 76 -5.70 20.80 -4.45
CA ILE A 76 -5.68 19.79 -3.37
C ILE A 76 -6.84 20.00 -2.38
N ARG A 77 -7.13 21.28 -2.03
CA ARG A 77 -8.18 21.59 -1.08
C ARG A 77 -9.56 21.29 -1.64
N ALA A 78 -9.83 21.68 -2.89
CA ALA A 78 -11.09 21.37 -3.56
C ALA A 78 -11.30 19.85 -3.72
N ASP A 79 -10.22 19.09 -3.98
CA ASP A 79 -10.27 17.63 -4.07
C ASP A 79 -10.58 16.98 -2.72
N LEU A 80 -10.02 17.47 -1.62
CA LEU A 80 -10.33 17.04 -0.26
C LEU A 80 -11.79 17.36 0.07
N ASP A 81 -12.23 18.60 -0.10
CA ASP A 81 -13.61 19.03 0.16
C ASP A 81 -14.63 18.17 -0.59
N ARG A 82 -14.36 17.84 -1.85
CA ARG A 82 -15.23 17.00 -2.67
C ARG A 82 -15.35 15.58 -2.09
N GLN A 83 -14.23 14.94 -1.74
CA GLN A 83 -14.24 13.61 -1.18
C GLN A 83 -14.87 13.57 0.22
N ILE A 84 -14.60 14.55 1.07
CA ILE A 84 -15.20 14.67 2.41
C ILE A 84 -16.71 14.77 2.30
N ARG A 85 -17.24 15.65 1.42
CA ARG A 85 -18.70 15.76 1.20
C ARG A 85 -19.33 14.43 0.79
N LEU A 86 -18.67 13.63 -0.04
CA LEU A 86 -19.19 12.31 -0.46
C LEU A 86 -19.22 11.29 0.68
N LEU A 87 -18.33 11.44 1.67
CA LEU A 87 -18.14 10.46 2.74
C LEU A 87 -18.80 10.87 4.07
N SER A 88 -19.06 12.16 4.28
CA SER A 88 -19.62 12.71 5.53
C SER A 88 -20.99 12.12 5.88
N GLY A 89 -21.83 11.82 4.89
CA GLY A 89 -23.11 11.16 5.14
C GLY A 89 -22.99 9.74 5.69
N LYS A 90 -21.87 9.05 5.40
CA LYS A 90 -21.59 7.70 5.90
C LYS A 90 -20.82 7.70 7.23
N TRP A 91 -19.94 8.68 7.40
CA TRP A 91 -19.06 8.80 8.57
C TRP A 91 -18.98 10.28 9.01
N PRO A 92 -19.98 10.80 9.71
CA PRO A 92 -20.07 12.23 10.04
C PRO A 92 -18.93 12.70 10.95
N ASP A 93 -18.41 11.82 11.82
CA ASP A 93 -17.35 12.17 12.80
C ASP A 93 -15.97 11.64 12.39
N ALA A 94 -15.77 11.30 11.11
CA ALA A 94 -14.48 10.77 10.65
C ALA A 94 -13.40 11.86 10.65
N GLY A 95 -12.17 11.47 11.00
CA GLY A 95 -10.98 12.22 10.62
C GLY A 95 -10.42 11.73 9.29
N TYR A 96 -9.62 12.54 8.63
CA TYR A 96 -9.12 12.20 7.31
C TYR A 96 -7.60 12.22 7.23
N ILE A 97 -7.04 11.32 6.42
CA ILE A 97 -5.64 11.31 6.02
C ILE A 97 -5.57 11.65 4.54
N ALA A 98 -4.87 12.72 4.20
CA ALA A 98 -4.55 13.09 2.83
C ALA A 98 -3.56 12.07 2.26
N TYR A 99 -3.96 11.30 1.26
CA TYR A 99 -3.14 10.23 0.70
C TYR A 99 -2.72 10.56 -0.74
N PHE A 100 -1.50 11.02 -0.91
CA PHE A 100 -0.87 11.23 -2.20
C PHE A 100 -0.50 9.87 -2.80
N GLN A 101 -1.26 9.43 -3.78
CA GLN A 101 -1.21 8.07 -4.30
C GLN A 101 -0.68 7.96 -5.72
N SER A 102 -1.10 8.87 -6.63
CA SER A 102 -0.76 8.79 -8.04
C SER A 102 0.73 9.01 -8.28
N HIS A 103 1.34 8.15 -9.10
CA HIS A 103 2.74 8.29 -9.53
C HIS A 103 3.76 8.28 -8.38
N THR A 104 4.77 9.18 -8.44
CA THR A 104 5.88 9.25 -7.48
C THR A 104 5.84 10.58 -6.74
N ASN A 105 5.22 10.59 -5.57
CA ASN A 105 4.85 11.83 -4.88
C ASN A 105 6.00 12.51 -4.10
N THR A 106 7.24 12.07 -4.31
CA THR A 106 8.46 12.74 -3.86
C THR A 106 9.39 13.11 -5.02
N TYR A 107 8.91 12.95 -6.25
CA TYR A 107 9.68 13.24 -7.45
C TYR A 107 9.38 14.66 -7.96
N ALA A 108 9.79 15.64 -7.17
CA ALA A 108 9.75 17.07 -7.46
C ALA A 108 10.72 17.81 -6.51
N PRO A 109 11.06 19.10 -6.77
CA PRO A 109 11.80 19.92 -5.83
C PRO A 109 11.11 20.00 -4.47
N ALA A 110 11.88 20.00 -3.37
CA ALA A 110 11.34 19.98 -2.00
C ALA A 110 10.33 21.12 -1.72
N GLU A 111 10.55 22.30 -2.30
CA GLU A 111 9.64 23.44 -2.15
C GLU A 111 8.28 23.22 -2.82
N GLU A 112 8.24 22.55 -3.97
CA GLU A 112 6.97 22.17 -4.62
C GLU A 112 6.23 21.13 -3.78
N LEU A 113 6.95 20.11 -3.27
CA LEU A 113 6.41 19.11 -2.37
C LEU A 113 5.83 19.77 -1.11
N ARG A 114 6.59 20.69 -0.50
CA ARG A 114 6.18 21.46 0.68
C ARG A 114 4.86 22.19 0.44
N ALA A 115 4.75 22.91 -0.65
CA ALA A 115 3.53 23.65 -0.98
C ALA A 115 2.31 22.73 -1.06
N LYS A 116 2.41 21.59 -1.76
CA LYS A 116 1.30 20.64 -1.95
C LYS A 116 0.93 19.93 -0.65
N PHE A 117 1.92 19.46 0.11
CA PHE A 117 1.67 18.75 1.38
C PHE A 117 1.10 19.68 2.44
N THR A 118 1.62 20.92 2.53
CA THR A 118 1.09 21.93 3.45
C THR A 118 -0.35 22.31 3.09
N ALA A 119 -0.68 22.47 1.81
CA ALA A 119 -2.05 22.75 1.37
C ALA A 119 -3.04 21.67 1.82
N ALA A 120 -2.64 20.39 1.79
CA ALA A 120 -3.46 19.30 2.30
C ALA A 120 -3.61 19.35 3.83
N LEU A 121 -2.52 19.64 4.57
CA LEU A 121 -2.51 19.66 6.03
C LEU A 121 -3.21 20.90 6.62
N GLN A 122 -3.39 21.96 5.84
CA GLN A 122 -4.17 23.14 6.26
C GLN A 122 -5.68 22.90 6.26
N HIS A 123 -6.18 21.76 5.73
CA HIS A 123 -7.59 21.42 5.83
C HIS A 123 -7.92 20.98 7.27
N PRO A 124 -8.95 21.57 7.94
CA PRO A 124 -9.21 21.36 9.36
C PRO A 124 -9.54 19.91 9.75
N ASP A 125 -10.12 19.14 8.85
CA ASP A 125 -10.49 17.74 9.10
C ASP A 125 -9.37 16.74 8.76
N VAL A 126 -8.26 17.21 8.18
CA VAL A 126 -7.08 16.38 7.86
C VAL A 126 -6.18 16.28 9.09
N ILE A 127 -6.01 15.06 9.57
CA ILE A 127 -5.24 14.77 10.79
C ILE A 127 -3.88 14.12 10.50
N GLY A 128 -3.58 13.90 9.24
CA GLY A 128 -2.33 13.26 8.84
C GLY A 128 -2.18 13.15 7.33
N ILE A 129 -1.02 12.70 6.92
CA ILE A 129 -0.64 12.57 5.51
C ILE A 129 0.00 11.22 5.23
N ALA A 130 -0.32 10.64 4.09
CA ALA A 130 0.31 9.44 3.54
C ALA A 130 0.89 9.75 2.16
N ILE A 131 2.11 9.35 1.91
CA ILE A 131 2.84 9.71 0.68
C ILE A 131 3.36 8.43 0.03
N ALA A 132 2.79 8.04 -1.11
CA ALA A 132 3.26 6.90 -1.89
C ALA A 132 4.37 7.34 -2.85
N THR A 133 5.48 6.61 -2.83
CA THR A 133 6.63 6.95 -3.65
C THR A 133 7.48 5.73 -3.99
N ARG A 134 8.50 5.98 -4.79
CA ARG A 134 9.57 5.04 -5.13
C ARG A 134 10.73 5.18 -4.14
N PRO A 135 11.43 4.09 -3.80
CA PRO A 135 12.54 4.16 -2.86
C PRO A 135 13.72 5.04 -3.35
N ASP A 136 13.95 5.08 -4.67
CA ASP A 136 15.02 5.84 -5.31
C ASP A 136 14.71 7.34 -5.54
N CYS A 137 13.54 7.81 -5.07
CA CYS A 137 13.11 9.21 -5.18
C CYS A 137 13.02 9.91 -3.81
N LEU A 138 13.91 9.57 -2.90
CA LEU A 138 14.03 10.15 -1.56
C LEU A 138 15.38 10.87 -1.41
N LEU A 139 15.50 12.04 -2.04
CA LEU A 139 16.67 12.90 -1.91
C LEU A 139 16.82 13.41 -0.46
N PRO A 140 18.03 13.85 -0.03
CA PRO A 140 18.24 14.32 1.34
C PRO A 140 17.30 15.45 1.76
N ASP A 141 17.10 16.46 0.93
CA ASP A 141 16.20 17.61 1.15
C ASP A 141 14.73 17.18 1.24
N VAL A 142 14.34 16.15 0.49
CA VAL A 142 13.00 15.56 0.57
C VAL A 142 12.81 14.84 1.92
N ILE A 143 13.81 14.09 2.38
CA ILE A 143 13.74 13.43 3.70
C ILE A 143 13.70 14.48 4.82
N ASP A 144 14.45 15.57 4.72
CA ASP A 144 14.41 16.66 5.69
C ASP A 144 13.02 17.31 5.73
N LEU A 145 12.38 17.55 4.58
CA LEU A 145 10.98 18.00 4.51
C LEU A 145 10.01 17.00 5.17
N LEU A 146 10.16 15.70 4.89
CA LEU A 146 9.30 14.67 5.47
C LEU A 146 9.47 14.58 6.99
N ASP A 147 10.68 14.77 7.50
CA ASP A 147 10.96 14.84 8.93
C ASP A 147 10.27 16.03 9.58
N GLU A 148 10.40 17.22 9.02
CA GLU A 148 9.68 18.42 9.48
C GLU A 148 8.16 18.19 9.55
N LEU A 149 7.57 17.57 8.54
CA LEU A 149 6.15 17.26 8.50
C LEU A 149 5.77 16.19 9.52
N ASN A 150 6.61 15.15 9.70
CA ASN A 150 6.38 14.09 10.68
C ASN A 150 6.36 14.60 12.13
N GLN A 151 7.06 15.71 12.40
CA GLN A 151 7.02 16.39 13.71
C GLN A 151 5.71 17.16 13.97
N GLN A 152 4.99 17.50 12.90
CA GLN A 152 3.78 18.34 12.97
C GLN A 152 2.49 17.52 12.87
N THR A 153 2.53 16.34 12.22
CA THR A 153 1.34 15.55 11.92
C THR A 153 1.61 14.05 11.92
N PHE A 154 0.56 13.26 11.90
CA PHE A 154 0.67 11.82 11.71
C PHE A 154 1.02 11.51 10.25
N LEU A 155 2.24 11.08 10.02
CA LEU A 155 2.79 10.85 8.69
C LEU A 155 3.27 9.42 8.52
N TRP A 156 3.06 8.85 7.33
CA TRP A 156 3.80 7.69 6.85
C TRP A 156 4.14 7.81 5.37
N VAL A 157 5.24 7.16 4.99
CA VAL A 157 5.68 7.03 3.60
C VAL A 157 5.40 5.61 3.12
N GLU A 158 4.76 5.47 1.97
CA GLU A 158 4.49 4.18 1.35
C GLU A 158 5.53 3.91 0.25
N LEU A 159 6.36 2.89 0.43
CA LEU A 159 7.43 2.52 -0.49
C LEU A 159 7.06 1.30 -1.33
N GLY A 160 7.11 1.46 -2.64
CA GLY A 160 6.96 0.34 -3.57
C GLY A 160 8.26 -0.44 -3.67
N VAL A 161 8.43 -1.54 -2.93
CA VAL A 161 9.49 -2.53 -3.19
C VAL A 161 9.06 -3.47 -4.30
N GLN A 162 7.80 -3.85 -4.33
CA GLN A 162 7.09 -4.71 -5.28
C GLN A 162 7.59 -6.17 -5.25
N THR A 163 8.88 -6.38 -5.47
CA THR A 163 9.61 -7.66 -5.40
C THR A 163 11.07 -7.39 -5.02
N ILE A 164 11.74 -8.39 -4.45
CA ILE A 164 13.20 -8.34 -4.20
C ILE A 164 14.01 -9.01 -5.32
N HIS A 165 13.34 -9.68 -6.26
CA HIS A 165 14.00 -10.49 -7.30
C HIS A 165 14.43 -9.62 -8.48
N PRO A 166 15.76 -9.55 -8.79
CA PRO A 166 16.28 -8.64 -9.82
C PRO A 166 15.71 -8.91 -11.22
N GLU A 167 15.50 -10.19 -11.55
CA GLU A 167 14.96 -10.59 -12.86
C GLU A 167 13.52 -10.12 -13.03
N THR A 168 12.68 -10.31 -11.99
CA THR A 168 11.31 -9.81 -11.98
C THR A 168 11.28 -8.28 -11.99
N SER A 169 12.15 -7.63 -11.21
CA SER A 169 12.29 -6.17 -11.18
C SER A 169 12.61 -5.61 -12.57
N ALA A 170 13.55 -6.24 -13.29
CA ALA A 170 13.90 -5.87 -14.66
C ALA A 170 12.73 -6.10 -15.63
N ALA A 171 12.09 -7.27 -15.58
CA ALA A 171 10.92 -7.59 -16.41
C ALA A 171 9.75 -6.62 -16.19
N MET A 172 9.56 -6.14 -14.96
CA MET A 172 8.52 -5.16 -14.59
C MET A 172 8.95 -3.70 -14.82
N ASN A 173 10.12 -3.45 -15.37
CA ASN A 173 10.66 -2.11 -15.64
C ASN A 173 10.66 -1.21 -14.39
N LEU A 174 11.09 -1.74 -13.23
CA LEU A 174 11.08 -0.94 -11.98
C LEU A 174 12.18 0.13 -11.99
N CYS A 175 13.34 -0.14 -12.58
CA CYS A 175 14.52 0.75 -12.68
C CYS A 175 15.06 1.23 -11.32
N TYR A 176 14.87 0.44 -10.28
CA TYR A 176 15.52 0.52 -8.97
C TYR A 176 15.73 -0.91 -8.45
N CYS A 177 16.61 -1.06 -7.47
CA CYS A 177 16.94 -2.36 -6.89
C CYS A 177 16.49 -2.44 -5.42
N VAL A 178 16.57 -3.64 -4.84
CA VAL A 178 16.18 -3.87 -3.44
C VAL A 178 17.05 -3.05 -2.48
N SER A 179 18.32 -2.81 -2.78
CA SER A 179 19.20 -1.97 -1.94
C SER A 179 18.76 -0.51 -1.89
N ASP A 180 18.08 0.02 -2.92
CA ASP A 180 17.47 1.37 -2.87
C ASP A 180 16.33 1.38 -1.84
N TYR A 181 15.55 0.29 -1.78
CA TYR A 181 14.50 0.14 -0.78
C TYR A 181 15.08 0.02 0.64
N ASP A 182 16.11 -0.79 0.84
CA ASP A 182 16.74 -0.97 2.15
C ASP A 182 17.32 0.34 2.68
N ASP A 183 18.01 1.11 1.82
CA ASP A 183 18.53 2.43 2.17
C ASP A 183 17.40 3.42 2.50
N ALA A 184 16.35 3.46 1.70
CA ALA A 184 15.19 4.32 1.93
C ALA A 184 14.51 4.03 3.28
N VAL A 185 14.25 2.75 3.58
CA VAL A 185 13.66 2.34 4.86
C VAL A 185 14.56 2.78 6.03
N ARG A 186 15.86 2.46 5.97
CA ARG A 186 16.82 2.81 7.01
C ARG A 186 16.87 4.32 7.26
N ARG A 187 16.88 5.15 6.19
CA ARG A 187 16.96 6.61 6.30
C ARG A 187 15.67 7.22 6.85
N LEU A 188 14.51 6.73 6.46
CA LEU A 188 13.21 7.17 6.98
C LEU A 188 13.04 6.77 8.45
N GLN A 189 13.35 5.52 8.80
CA GLN A 189 13.26 5.04 10.18
C GLN A 189 14.23 5.76 11.13
N ALA A 190 15.43 6.13 10.66
CA ALA A 190 16.38 6.94 11.44
C ALA A 190 15.83 8.33 11.83
N ARG A 191 14.81 8.83 11.12
CA ARG A 191 14.07 10.07 11.43
C ARG A 191 12.71 9.80 12.12
N GLY A 192 12.46 8.56 12.57
CA GLY A 192 11.19 8.18 13.19
C GLY A 192 9.98 8.24 12.24
N ILE A 193 10.22 8.31 10.92
CA ILE A 193 9.16 8.33 9.91
C ILE A 193 8.64 6.90 9.70
N ARG A 194 7.32 6.73 9.78
CA ARG A 194 6.66 5.43 9.56
C ARG A 194 6.74 5.03 8.10
N VAL A 195 7.15 3.80 7.85
CA VAL A 195 7.26 3.22 6.50
C VAL A 195 6.20 2.15 6.31
N VAL A 196 5.51 2.20 5.18
CA VAL A 196 4.60 1.14 4.71
C VAL A 196 5.17 0.56 3.43
N SER A 197 5.48 -0.73 3.44
CA SER A 197 6.07 -1.41 2.29
C SER A 197 5.00 -2.04 1.41
N HIS A 198 5.18 -1.96 0.10
CA HIS A 198 4.27 -2.57 -0.87
C HIS A 198 4.94 -3.74 -1.57
N LEU A 199 4.31 -4.92 -1.51
CA LEU A 199 4.64 -6.10 -2.31
C LEU A 199 3.52 -6.37 -3.32
N ILE A 200 3.89 -6.82 -4.49
CA ILE A 200 2.95 -7.33 -5.51
C ILE A 200 3.11 -8.85 -5.59
N LEU A 201 2.02 -9.56 -5.34
CA LEU A 201 1.97 -11.02 -5.37
C LEU A 201 1.46 -11.51 -6.72
N GLY A 202 2.07 -12.57 -7.25
CA GLY A 202 1.70 -13.15 -8.52
C GLY A 202 2.25 -12.35 -9.71
N LEU A 203 3.44 -11.77 -9.61
CA LEU A 203 4.16 -11.22 -10.75
C LEU A 203 4.59 -12.34 -11.70
N PRO A 204 4.63 -12.09 -13.03
CA PRO A 204 5.07 -13.09 -13.99
C PRO A 204 6.47 -13.64 -13.68
N GLY A 205 6.58 -14.97 -13.67
CA GLY A 205 7.83 -15.68 -13.39
C GLY A 205 8.13 -15.89 -11.91
N GLU A 206 7.37 -15.29 -10.98
CA GLU A 206 7.56 -15.56 -9.57
C GLU A 206 6.84 -16.81 -9.10
N THR A 207 7.56 -17.64 -8.36
CA THR A 207 7.00 -18.77 -7.63
C THR A 207 6.47 -18.31 -6.27
N GLU A 208 5.72 -19.19 -5.62
CA GLU A 208 5.25 -18.92 -4.26
C GLU A 208 6.41 -18.71 -3.28
N ASP A 209 7.47 -19.52 -3.37
CA ASP A 209 8.67 -19.36 -2.54
C ASP A 209 9.33 -17.99 -2.73
N MET A 210 9.37 -17.47 -3.94
CA MET A 210 9.88 -16.12 -4.23
C MET A 210 9.04 -15.04 -3.58
N MET A 211 7.71 -15.20 -3.58
CA MET A 211 6.81 -14.26 -2.89
C MET A 211 7.05 -14.29 -1.37
N PHE A 212 7.28 -15.46 -0.78
CA PHE A 212 7.63 -15.59 0.64
C PHE A 212 9.01 -15.01 0.97
N GLN A 213 10.01 -15.18 0.12
CA GLN A 213 11.33 -14.52 0.28
C GLN A 213 11.17 -12.99 0.29
N SER A 214 10.34 -12.44 -0.59
CA SER A 214 10.05 -11.01 -0.61
C SER A 214 9.35 -10.55 0.67
N LEU A 215 8.42 -11.35 1.19
CA LEU A 215 7.74 -11.08 2.46
C LEU A 215 8.72 -11.08 3.64
N GLU A 216 9.55 -12.10 3.73
CA GLU A 216 10.56 -12.24 4.79
C GLU A 216 11.51 -11.05 4.82
N HIS A 217 12.08 -10.69 3.66
CA HIS A 217 12.99 -9.54 3.53
C HIS A 217 12.33 -8.25 4.03
N VAL A 218 11.10 -7.98 3.61
CA VAL A 218 10.38 -6.79 4.04
C VAL A 218 10.06 -6.83 5.55
N CYS A 219 9.68 -7.99 6.09
CA CYS A 219 9.44 -8.12 7.53
C CYS A 219 10.71 -7.94 8.37
N GLN A 220 11.88 -8.36 7.88
CA GLN A 220 13.17 -8.12 8.53
C GLN A 220 13.52 -6.63 8.66
N ALA A 221 13.08 -5.80 7.70
CA ALA A 221 13.24 -4.35 7.75
C ALA A 221 12.31 -3.67 8.79
N LYS A 222 11.39 -4.42 9.43
CA LYS A 222 10.46 -3.96 10.48
C LYS A 222 9.71 -2.67 10.10
N PRO A 223 9.02 -2.63 8.95
CA PRO A 223 8.25 -1.46 8.59
C PRO A 223 7.07 -1.26 9.56
N PHE A 224 6.55 -0.04 9.66
CA PHE A 224 5.31 0.24 10.37
C PHE A 224 4.14 -0.55 9.80
N GLY A 225 4.08 -0.67 8.47
CA GLY A 225 2.98 -1.36 7.82
C GLY A 225 3.36 -2.06 6.52
N LEU A 226 2.46 -2.92 6.08
CA LEU A 226 2.63 -3.74 4.89
C LEU A 226 1.36 -3.73 4.04
N LYS A 227 1.55 -3.67 2.72
CA LYS A 227 0.51 -3.92 1.72
C LYS A 227 0.91 -5.13 0.87
N LEU A 228 0.05 -6.14 0.88
CA LEU A 228 0.12 -7.28 -0.03
C LEU A 228 -0.88 -7.01 -1.17
N HIS A 229 -0.36 -6.63 -2.31
CA HIS A 229 -1.15 -6.41 -3.51
C HIS A 229 -1.17 -7.65 -4.38
N MET A 230 -2.36 -8.11 -4.75
CA MET A 230 -2.47 -9.05 -5.86
C MET A 230 -2.16 -8.32 -7.18
N PHE A 231 -1.34 -8.92 -8.01
CA PHE A 231 -1.15 -8.44 -9.38
C PHE A 231 -2.50 -8.48 -10.13
N ASN A 232 -2.85 -7.35 -10.73
CA ASN A 232 -4.01 -7.24 -11.61
C ASN A 232 -3.54 -6.82 -13.00
N LEU A 233 -3.89 -7.58 -14.01
CA LEU A 233 -3.72 -7.17 -15.40
C LEU A 233 -4.78 -6.13 -15.71
N VAL A 234 -4.36 -4.93 -16.08
CA VAL A 234 -5.25 -3.80 -16.33
C VAL A 234 -5.05 -3.21 -17.72
N ARG A 235 -6.11 -2.66 -18.28
CA ARG A 235 -6.10 -1.98 -19.58
C ARG A 235 -5.15 -0.78 -19.54
N GLY A 236 -4.44 -0.57 -20.65
CA GLY A 236 -3.48 0.52 -20.80
C GLY A 236 -2.12 0.25 -20.16
N SER A 237 -1.93 -0.88 -19.47
CA SER A 237 -0.63 -1.29 -18.95
C SER A 237 0.25 -1.87 -20.07
N GLN A 238 1.58 -1.90 -19.85
CA GLN A 238 2.46 -2.60 -20.78
C GLN A 238 2.23 -4.12 -20.76
N MET A 239 1.87 -4.67 -19.62
CA MET A 239 1.53 -6.09 -19.46
C MET A 239 0.35 -6.51 -20.33
N GLU A 240 -0.65 -5.64 -20.54
CA GLU A 240 -1.74 -5.92 -21.50
C GLU A 240 -1.21 -6.23 -22.91
N LYS A 241 -0.13 -5.56 -23.33
CA LYS A 241 0.46 -5.73 -24.67
C LYS A 241 1.38 -6.95 -24.77
N THR A 242 2.17 -7.19 -23.72
CA THR A 242 3.20 -8.23 -23.72
C THR A 242 2.70 -9.58 -23.24
N HIS A 243 1.72 -9.58 -22.33
CA HIS A 243 1.16 -10.77 -21.69
C HIS A 243 -0.37 -10.66 -21.55
N PRO A 244 -1.12 -10.52 -22.66
CA PRO A 244 -2.57 -10.19 -22.63
C PRO A 244 -3.44 -11.25 -21.93
N ASN A 245 -2.95 -12.47 -21.83
CA ASN A 245 -3.66 -13.60 -21.21
C ASN A 245 -3.10 -13.98 -19.84
N TYR A 246 -2.25 -13.14 -19.23
CA TYR A 246 -1.67 -13.45 -17.94
C TYR A 246 -2.71 -13.37 -16.82
N VAL A 247 -2.77 -14.43 -16.00
CA VAL A 247 -3.61 -14.53 -14.80
C VAL A 247 -2.71 -14.82 -13.62
N SER A 248 -2.68 -13.95 -12.63
CA SER A 248 -1.82 -14.09 -11.45
C SER A 248 -2.22 -15.24 -10.52
N PHE A 249 -3.53 -15.46 -10.37
CA PHE A 249 -4.09 -16.52 -9.56
C PHE A 249 -5.34 -17.08 -10.26
N GLU A 250 -5.43 -18.40 -10.40
CA GLU A 250 -6.54 -19.03 -11.10
C GLU A 250 -7.85 -18.89 -10.33
N SER A 251 -7.81 -19.07 -9.03
CA SER A 251 -9.00 -18.98 -8.17
C SER A 251 -8.83 -18.01 -7.02
N ILE A 252 -9.98 -17.58 -6.48
CA ILE A 252 -10.05 -16.76 -5.27
C ILE A 252 -9.55 -17.54 -4.04
N ASP A 253 -9.75 -18.84 -4.03
CA ASP A 253 -9.38 -19.72 -2.91
C ASP A 253 -7.86 -19.89 -2.84
N ASP A 254 -7.16 -20.02 -3.98
CA ASP A 254 -5.70 -20.09 -4.04
C ASP A 254 -5.07 -18.81 -3.47
N TYR A 255 -5.63 -17.66 -3.85
CA TYR A 255 -5.18 -16.38 -3.30
C TYR A 255 -5.44 -16.26 -1.79
N ILE A 256 -6.62 -16.67 -1.32
CA ILE A 256 -6.96 -16.66 0.11
C ILE A 256 -6.02 -17.58 0.89
N ASP A 257 -5.69 -18.75 0.36
CA ASP A 257 -4.78 -19.70 0.98
C ASP A 257 -3.36 -19.16 1.11
N LEU A 258 -2.86 -18.53 0.06
CA LEU A 258 -1.56 -17.88 0.09
C LEU A 258 -1.52 -16.74 1.13
N ILE A 259 -2.52 -15.84 1.12
CA ILE A 259 -2.58 -14.72 2.06
C ILE A 259 -2.64 -15.18 3.51
N VAL A 260 -3.41 -16.21 3.81
CA VAL A 260 -3.48 -16.75 5.19
C VAL A 260 -2.12 -17.27 5.64
N ARG A 261 -1.40 -18.02 4.81
CA ARG A 261 -0.05 -18.51 5.13
C ARG A 261 0.97 -17.36 5.27
N MET A 262 0.84 -16.32 4.45
CA MET A 262 1.67 -15.12 4.60
C MET A 262 1.38 -14.39 5.91
N ILE A 263 0.12 -14.23 6.27
CA ILE A 263 -0.30 -13.59 7.54
C ILE A 263 0.32 -14.31 8.74
N GLU A 264 0.39 -15.64 8.72
CA GLU A 264 1.02 -16.43 9.79
C GLU A 264 2.51 -16.08 10.02
N GLN A 265 3.20 -15.56 8.99
CA GLN A 265 4.61 -15.19 9.02
C GLN A 265 4.87 -13.67 9.19
N ILE A 266 3.83 -12.86 9.27
CA ILE A 266 3.98 -11.42 9.47
C ILE A 266 3.99 -11.09 10.96
N PRO A 267 5.05 -10.44 11.49
CA PRO A 267 5.11 -10.00 12.88
C PRO A 267 3.86 -9.22 13.31
N PRO A 268 3.32 -9.48 14.53
CA PRO A 268 2.08 -8.84 15.02
C PRO A 268 2.14 -7.32 15.10
N GLU A 269 3.34 -6.74 15.25
CA GLU A 269 3.57 -5.30 15.28
C GLU A 269 3.43 -4.62 13.93
N ILE A 270 3.56 -5.35 12.81
CA ILE A 270 3.41 -4.80 11.46
C ILE A 270 1.92 -4.64 11.12
N VAL A 271 1.51 -3.42 10.84
CA VAL A 271 0.11 -3.09 10.52
C VAL A 271 -0.21 -3.45 9.07
N LEU A 272 -1.24 -4.26 8.84
CA LEU A 272 -1.68 -4.62 7.50
C LEU A 272 -2.57 -3.52 6.91
N HIS A 273 -2.02 -2.78 5.95
CA HIS A 273 -2.72 -1.70 5.24
C HIS A 273 -3.61 -2.22 4.12
N ARG A 274 -3.22 -3.35 3.50
CA ARG A 274 -3.97 -4.00 2.42
C ARG A 274 -3.55 -5.47 2.29
N ILE A 275 -4.53 -6.33 2.00
CA ILE A 275 -4.34 -7.77 1.77
C ILE A 275 -5.17 -8.25 0.56
N SER A 276 -5.45 -7.36 -0.39
CA SER A 276 -6.21 -7.66 -1.62
C SER A 276 -5.80 -6.72 -2.75
N GLY A 277 -6.08 -7.08 -3.99
CA GLY A 277 -6.01 -6.15 -5.12
C GLY A 277 -7.16 -5.11 -5.07
N ASP A 278 -6.99 -4.00 -5.77
CA ASP A 278 -7.99 -2.93 -5.91
C ASP A 278 -7.92 -2.34 -7.33
N ALA A 279 -8.20 -3.14 -8.34
CA ALA A 279 -8.34 -2.63 -9.69
C ALA A 279 -9.76 -2.06 -9.92
N VAL A 280 -9.84 -0.99 -10.70
CA VAL A 280 -11.11 -0.45 -11.14
C VAL A 280 -11.74 -1.44 -12.13
N ARG A 281 -13.00 -1.81 -11.89
CA ARG A 281 -13.68 -2.86 -12.67
C ARG A 281 -13.69 -2.61 -14.18
N SER A 282 -13.76 -1.35 -14.62
CA SER A 282 -13.77 -0.99 -16.04
C SER A 282 -12.42 -1.18 -16.73
N THR A 283 -11.32 -1.16 -15.98
CA THR A 283 -9.95 -1.36 -16.49
C THR A 283 -9.41 -2.74 -16.21
N LEU A 284 -10.01 -3.51 -15.30
CA LEU A 284 -9.57 -4.85 -14.93
C LEU A 284 -9.74 -5.83 -16.10
N ILE A 285 -8.67 -6.57 -16.42
CA ILE A 285 -8.67 -7.68 -17.39
C ILE A 285 -8.64 -9.00 -16.64
N ALA A 286 -7.66 -9.20 -15.75
CA ALA A 286 -7.49 -10.46 -15.01
C ALA A 286 -6.79 -10.23 -13.65
N PRO A 287 -7.06 -11.10 -12.66
CA PRO A 287 -8.15 -12.07 -12.63
C PRO A 287 -9.50 -11.38 -12.41
N GLU A 288 -10.54 -11.76 -13.16
CA GLU A 288 -11.86 -11.09 -13.12
C GLU A 288 -12.49 -11.03 -11.72
N TRP A 289 -12.24 -12.03 -10.87
CA TRP A 289 -12.79 -12.09 -9.53
C TRP A 289 -12.17 -11.08 -8.55
N SER A 290 -11.03 -10.45 -8.88
CA SER A 290 -10.29 -9.56 -7.96
C SER A 290 -11.09 -8.33 -7.52
N TYR A 291 -12.06 -7.87 -8.31
CA TYR A 291 -12.97 -6.78 -7.90
C TYR A 291 -13.91 -7.16 -6.74
N LYS A 292 -14.06 -8.45 -6.44
CA LYS A 292 -14.91 -8.97 -5.35
C LYS A 292 -14.25 -8.81 -3.98
N LYS A 293 -13.75 -7.62 -3.67
CA LYS A 293 -12.97 -7.32 -2.46
C LYS A 293 -13.60 -7.84 -1.16
N ARG A 294 -14.92 -7.67 -0.99
CA ARG A 294 -15.61 -8.16 0.22
C ARG A 294 -15.55 -9.68 0.34
N THR A 295 -15.71 -10.40 -0.76
CA THR A 295 -15.63 -11.87 -0.78
C THR A 295 -14.23 -12.33 -0.39
N ILE A 296 -13.18 -11.68 -0.92
CA ILE A 296 -11.78 -11.97 -0.58
C ILE A 296 -11.54 -11.74 0.91
N LEU A 297 -11.87 -10.56 1.43
CA LEU A 297 -11.64 -10.22 2.84
C LEU A 297 -12.41 -11.16 3.80
N ASN A 298 -13.70 -11.41 3.50
CA ASN A 298 -14.50 -12.32 4.30
C ASN A 298 -13.95 -13.77 4.25
N GLY A 299 -13.48 -14.22 3.08
CA GLY A 299 -12.82 -15.53 2.90
C GLY A 299 -11.55 -15.65 3.74
N ILE A 300 -10.69 -14.61 3.74
CA ILE A 300 -9.48 -14.58 4.57
C ILE A 300 -9.85 -14.68 6.06
N HIS A 301 -10.77 -13.84 6.54
CA HIS A 301 -11.19 -13.87 7.95
C HIS A 301 -11.82 -15.22 8.33
N LYS A 302 -12.67 -15.78 7.48
CA LYS A 302 -13.29 -17.09 7.68
C LYS A 302 -12.20 -18.18 7.79
N LYS A 303 -11.25 -18.20 6.86
CA LYS A 303 -10.18 -19.21 6.83
C LYS A 303 -9.23 -19.11 8.03
N LEU A 304 -8.91 -17.88 8.47
CA LEU A 304 -8.15 -17.65 9.71
C LEU A 304 -8.89 -18.23 10.93
N ALA A 305 -10.21 -18.08 10.99
CA ALA A 305 -11.02 -18.62 12.08
C ALA A 305 -11.11 -20.14 12.02
N GLU A 306 -11.38 -20.74 10.86
CA GLU A 306 -11.48 -22.19 10.64
C GLU A 306 -10.17 -22.91 10.97
N LYS A 307 -9.04 -22.37 10.57
CA LYS A 307 -7.69 -22.89 10.88
C LYS A 307 -7.24 -22.57 12.31
N ASN A 308 -8.01 -21.79 13.06
CA ASN A 308 -7.60 -21.24 14.36
C ASN A 308 -6.19 -20.63 14.31
N THR A 309 -5.95 -19.78 13.32
CA THR A 309 -4.66 -19.13 13.07
C THR A 309 -4.78 -17.62 13.12
N TRP A 310 -3.65 -16.90 13.20
CA TRP A 310 -3.57 -15.44 13.34
C TRP A 310 -2.23 -14.91 12.83
N GLN A 311 -2.13 -13.60 12.73
CA GLN A 311 -0.89 -12.92 12.33
C GLN A 311 0.25 -13.24 13.30
N GLY A 312 1.36 -13.73 12.77
CA GLY A 312 2.57 -14.07 13.53
C GLY A 312 2.54 -15.44 14.21
N LYS A 313 1.54 -16.28 13.93
CA LYS A 313 1.47 -17.62 14.55
C LYS A 313 2.65 -18.53 14.19
N ALA A 314 3.26 -18.36 13.03
CA ALA A 314 4.35 -19.19 12.53
C ALA A 314 5.77 -18.64 12.85
N LEU A 315 5.87 -17.58 13.65
CA LEU A 315 7.13 -16.95 14.08
C LEU A 315 7.70 -17.63 15.30
#